data_0130d303c424961e6b68b3567a0d5838
#
_entry.id   0130d303c424961e6b68b3567a0d5838
#
_cell.length_a   1.000
_cell.length_b   1.000
_cell.length_c   1.000
_cell.angle_alpha   90.00
_cell.angle_beta   90.00
_cell.angle_gamma   90.00
#
_symmetry.space_group_name_H-M   'P 1'
#
loop_
_entity.id
_entity.type
_entity.pdbx_description
1 polymer ?
#
loop_
_entity_poly.entity_id
_entity_poly.type
_entity_poly.pdbx_seq_one_letter_code
_entity_poly.pdbx_strand_id
1 'polypeptide(L)'
;QIAIDLPDRTWPTKRMTVAPRWCAVDLRDGNQALIDPMNPARKMRMFDLLVRMGYKEIEVGFPSASETDYTFCRELIDGGHIPDDVTIQVLTQCRDHLIERTFDAIRGSKQAIVHFYNSTSILQRRVVFGLDQDGIVDIALQGARLCRKLEETVPETDVFYEYSPESYTGTELEFAARICNEVT
;
A
#
# COMPACT_ATOMS: atom_id res chain seq x y z
N GLN A 1 -26.83 29.50 -3.16
CA GLN A 1 -27.25 28.10 -3.05
C GLN A 1 -28.47 28.02 -2.14
N ILE A 2 -29.51 27.37 -2.61
CA ILE A 2 -30.70 27.10 -1.79
C ILE A 2 -30.32 25.95 -0.85
N ALA A 3 -30.38 26.17 0.46
CA ALA A 3 -30.21 25.14 1.45
C ALA A 3 -31.45 24.24 1.48
N ILE A 4 -31.28 22.96 1.24
CA ILE A 4 -32.35 21.96 1.36
C ILE A 4 -32.20 21.34 2.75
N ASP A 5 -33.21 21.54 3.58
CA ASP A 5 -33.27 20.97 4.91
C ASP A 5 -33.94 19.59 4.84
N LEU A 6 -33.12 18.55 5.05
CA LEU A 6 -33.56 17.17 5.14
C LEU A 6 -33.26 16.70 6.56
N PRO A 7 -34.27 16.51 7.42
CA PRO A 7 -34.07 16.24 8.85
C PRO A 7 -33.36 14.90 9.16
N ASP A 8 -33.46 13.94 8.25
CA ASP A 8 -32.79 12.62 8.33
C ASP A 8 -31.37 12.59 7.71
N ARG A 9 -30.91 13.73 7.26
CA ARG A 9 -29.62 13.90 6.59
C ARG A 9 -28.46 13.79 7.59
N THR A 10 -27.56 12.82 7.41
CA THR A 10 -26.50 12.54 8.39
C THR A 10 -25.09 12.99 7.93
N TRP A 11 -24.69 12.70 6.71
CA TRP A 11 -23.34 12.97 6.23
C TRP A 11 -23.20 14.16 5.25
N PRO A 12 -24.20 14.54 4.40
CA PRO A 12 -24.01 15.58 3.40
C PRO A 12 -23.81 17.00 3.96
N THR A 13 -24.12 17.22 5.23
CA THR A 13 -23.86 18.49 5.94
C THR A 13 -22.49 18.55 6.59
N LYS A 14 -21.83 17.40 6.72
CA LYS A 14 -20.46 17.35 7.25
C LYS A 14 -19.50 17.98 6.23
N ARG A 15 -18.60 18.81 6.71
CA ARG A 15 -17.55 19.43 5.90
C ARG A 15 -16.20 18.91 6.35
N MET A 16 -15.33 18.62 5.40
CA MET A 16 -13.93 18.35 5.70
C MET A 16 -13.28 19.65 6.20
N THR A 17 -12.73 19.61 7.39
CA THR A 17 -12.02 20.74 8.01
C THR A 17 -10.50 20.57 7.94
N VAL A 18 -10.03 19.37 7.62
CA VAL A 18 -8.62 19.04 7.44
C VAL A 18 -8.47 18.37 6.07
N ALA A 19 -7.45 18.75 5.32
CA ALA A 19 -7.15 18.11 4.05
C ALA A 19 -6.82 16.61 4.26
N PRO A 20 -7.29 15.71 3.37
CA PRO A 20 -6.87 14.31 3.43
C PRO A 20 -5.39 14.20 3.12
N ARG A 21 -4.75 13.17 3.69
CA ARG A 21 -3.40 12.83 3.31
C ARG A 21 -3.44 12.10 1.95
N TRP A 22 -2.66 12.59 1.00
CA TRP A 22 -2.58 12.02 -0.34
C TRP A 22 -1.36 11.13 -0.46
N CYS A 23 -1.55 9.87 -0.88
CA CYS A 23 -0.47 8.98 -1.31
C CYS A 23 -0.35 9.05 -2.84
N ALA A 24 0.85 9.33 -3.34
CA ALA A 24 1.13 9.29 -4.78
C ALA A 24 1.48 7.85 -5.18
N VAL A 25 0.76 7.30 -6.16
CA VAL A 25 0.94 5.92 -6.67
C VAL A 25 1.54 5.89 -8.09
N ASP A 26 2.02 7.02 -8.58
CA ASP A 26 2.58 7.18 -9.93
C ASP A 26 3.78 6.27 -10.20
N LEU A 27 4.64 6.07 -9.19
CA LEU A 27 5.85 5.26 -9.30
C LEU A 27 5.60 3.74 -9.20
N ARG A 28 4.44 3.33 -8.69
CA ARG A 28 4.05 1.92 -8.64
C ARG A 28 2.93 1.63 -9.62
N ASP A 29 1.69 1.99 -9.32
CA ASP A 29 0.52 1.65 -10.13
C ASP A 29 0.53 2.38 -11.49
N GLY A 30 0.84 3.66 -11.48
CA GLY A 30 1.01 4.45 -12.69
C GLY A 30 2.13 3.92 -13.57
N ASN A 31 3.28 3.59 -12.99
CA ASN A 31 4.43 3.06 -13.72
C ASN A 31 4.16 1.66 -14.32
N GLN A 32 3.49 0.76 -13.58
CA GLN A 32 3.19 -0.58 -14.08
C GLN A 32 2.18 -0.57 -15.24
N ALA A 33 1.38 0.49 -15.38
CA ALA A 33 0.44 0.66 -16.47
C ALA A 33 1.08 1.16 -17.78
N LEU A 34 2.35 1.59 -17.74
CA LEU A 34 3.06 2.07 -18.92
C LEU A 34 3.49 0.91 -19.82
N ILE A 35 3.39 1.10 -21.15
CA ILE A 35 3.93 0.16 -22.13
C ILE A 35 5.46 0.02 -21.99
N ASP A 36 6.14 1.13 -21.70
CA ASP A 36 7.58 1.22 -21.42
C ASP A 36 7.75 1.80 -20.00
N PRO A 37 7.87 0.95 -18.97
CA PRO A 37 8.03 1.40 -17.59
C PRO A 37 9.28 2.27 -17.40
N MET A 38 9.21 3.16 -16.43
CA MET A 38 10.31 4.07 -16.13
C MET A 38 11.55 3.28 -15.65
N ASN A 39 12.71 3.62 -16.22
CA ASN A 39 13.99 3.19 -15.68
C ASN A 39 14.33 3.94 -14.38
N PRO A 40 15.34 3.51 -13.59
CA PRO A 40 15.67 4.12 -12.31
C PRO A 40 15.88 5.64 -12.38
N ALA A 41 16.55 6.14 -13.40
CA ALA A 41 16.79 7.58 -13.55
C ALA A 41 15.49 8.39 -13.75
N ARG A 42 14.53 7.84 -14.51
CA ARG A 42 13.20 8.45 -14.66
C ARG A 42 12.39 8.36 -13.37
N LYS A 43 12.47 7.23 -12.67
CA LYS A 43 11.81 7.05 -11.36
C LYS A 43 12.33 8.07 -10.35
N MET A 44 13.65 8.30 -10.28
CA MET A 44 14.24 9.30 -9.38
C MET A 44 13.72 10.72 -9.70
N ARG A 45 13.71 11.10 -10.99
CA ARG A 45 13.16 12.40 -11.39
C ARG A 45 11.68 12.57 -11.04
N MET A 46 10.90 11.49 -11.15
CA MET A 46 9.48 11.50 -10.76
C MET A 46 9.33 11.60 -9.26
N PHE A 47 10.13 10.88 -8.49
CA PHE A 47 10.15 10.98 -7.02
C PHE A 47 10.44 12.42 -6.57
N ASP A 48 11.49 13.04 -7.10
CA ASP A 48 11.84 14.43 -6.81
C ASP A 48 10.71 15.41 -7.18
N LEU A 49 9.99 15.13 -8.26
CA LEU A 49 8.84 15.95 -8.66
C LEU A 49 7.69 15.81 -7.64
N LEU A 50 7.36 14.60 -7.23
CA LEU A 50 6.30 14.34 -6.24
C LEU A 50 6.60 15.00 -4.89
N VAL A 51 7.86 14.91 -4.45
CA VAL A 51 8.33 15.61 -3.23
C VAL A 51 8.17 17.14 -3.37
N ARG A 52 8.57 17.71 -4.51
CA ARG A 52 8.39 19.16 -4.77
C ARG A 52 6.94 19.60 -4.88
N MET A 53 6.04 18.70 -5.33
CA MET A 53 4.59 18.92 -5.35
C MET A 53 3.97 18.90 -3.94
N GLY A 54 4.71 18.40 -2.95
CA GLY A 54 4.30 18.39 -1.55
C GLY A 54 3.66 17.09 -1.08
N TYR A 55 3.76 16.00 -1.85
CA TYR A 55 3.31 14.70 -1.38
C TYR A 55 4.14 14.24 -0.17
N LYS A 56 3.44 13.68 0.83
CA LYS A 56 4.05 13.19 2.08
C LYS A 56 4.02 11.67 2.19
N GLU A 57 3.24 11.02 1.34
CA GLU A 57 3.23 9.56 1.16
C GLU A 57 3.41 9.27 -0.32
N ILE A 58 4.37 8.40 -0.65
CA ILE A 58 4.71 8.07 -2.04
C ILE A 58 4.96 6.57 -2.14
N GLU A 59 4.10 5.87 -2.90
CA GLU A 59 4.28 4.45 -3.18
C GLU A 59 5.31 4.28 -4.30
N VAL A 60 6.52 3.82 -3.91
CA VAL A 60 7.70 3.84 -4.77
C VAL A 60 7.85 2.60 -5.64
N GLY A 61 7.18 1.50 -5.29
CA GLY A 61 7.24 0.29 -6.09
C GLY A 61 6.75 -0.97 -5.38
N PHE A 62 7.01 -2.11 -6.04
CA PHE A 62 6.76 -3.46 -5.52
C PHE A 62 8.08 -4.22 -5.43
N PRO A 63 8.90 -3.95 -4.39
CA PRO A 63 10.28 -4.40 -4.32
C PRO A 63 10.43 -5.92 -4.31
N SER A 64 9.45 -6.66 -3.80
CA SER A 64 9.49 -8.12 -3.79
C SER A 64 9.13 -8.78 -5.12
N ALA A 65 8.49 -8.05 -6.05
CA ALA A 65 8.11 -8.58 -7.36
C ALA A 65 9.06 -8.14 -8.49
N SER A 66 9.87 -7.10 -8.30
CA SER A 66 10.72 -6.51 -9.33
C SER A 66 12.06 -6.12 -8.75
N GLU A 67 13.15 -6.60 -9.39
CA GLU A 67 14.51 -6.19 -9.02
C GLU A 67 14.75 -4.70 -9.26
N THR A 68 14.14 -4.14 -10.29
CA THR A 68 14.20 -2.69 -10.57
C THR A 68 13.58 -1.89 -9.42
N ASP A 69 12.43 -2.34 -8.90
CA ASP A 69 11.76 -1.66 -7.79
C ASP A 69 12.51 -1.85 -6.47
N TYR A 70 13.09 -3.03 -6.25
CA TYR A 70 13.94 -3.29 -5.09
C TYR A 70 15.16 -2.36 -5.11
N THR A 71 15.89 -2.33 -6.21
CA THR A 71 17.08 -1.48 -6.36
C THR A 71 16.74 0.00 -6.20
N PHE A 72 15.64 0.45 -6.80
CA PHE A 72 15.18 1.83 -6.67
C PHE A 72 14.81 2.19 -5.22
N CYS A 73 14.11 1.30 -4.51
CA CYS A 73 13.80 1.50 -3.09
C CYS A 73 15.09 1.64 -2.25
N ARG A 74 16.07 0.77 -2.49
CA ARG A 74 17.38 0.85 -1.83
C ARG A 74 18.14 2.13 -2.20
N GLU A 75 18.12 2.53 -3.47
CA GLU A 75 18.76 3.78 -3.93
C GLU A 75 18.18 5.01 -3.20
N LEU A 76 16.86 5.05 -3.02
CA LEU A 76 16.21 6.13 -2.25
C LEU A 76 16.68 6.18 -0.80
N ILE A 77 16.79 5.01 -0.14
CA ILE A 77 17.16 4.90 1.28
C ILE A 77 18.66 5.14 1.46
N ASP A 78 19.49 4.36 0.76
CA ASP A 78 20.94 4.37 0.92
C ASP A 78 21.57 5.68 0.44
N GLY A 79 20.95 6.31 -0.58
CA GLY A 79 21.35 7.62 -1.10
C GLY A 79 20.84 8.81 -0.28
N GLY A 80 20.00 8.58 0.73
CA GLY A 80 19.44 9.66 1.54
C GLY A 80 18.52 10.61 0.77
N HIS A 81 17.82 10.10 -0.24
CA HIS A 81 16.95 10.92 -1.11
C HIS A 81 15.57 11.19 -0.50
N ILE A 82 15.21 10.52 0.58
CA ILE A 82 13.88 10.64 1.22
C ILE A 82 13.91 11.77 2.24
N PRO A 83 13.13 12.86 2.06
CA PRO A 83 13.02 13.91 3.06
C PRO A 83 12.44 13.38 4.38
N ASP A 84 12.82 13.99 5.49
CA ASP A 84 12.41 13.59 6.84
C ASP A 84 10.90 13.57 7.07
N ASP A 85 10.14 14.34 6.30
CA ASP A 85 8.69 14.48 6.39
C ASP A 85 7.94 13.72 5.28
N VAL A 86 8.65 12.83 4.55
CA VAL A 86 8.09 11.97 3.52
C VAL A 86 8.17 10.51 3.96
N THR A 87 7.07 9.80 3.87
CA THR A 87 6.97 8.36 4.10
C THR A 87 6.91 7.63 2.77
N ILE A 88 7.83 6.71 2.54
CA ILE A 88 7.72 5.82 1.38
C ILE A 88 6.72 4.71 1.66
N GLN A 89 5.99 4.30 0.62
CA GLN A 89 5.11 3.14 0.66
C GLN A 89 5.60 2.09 -0.32
N VAL A 90 5.52 0.83 0.07
CA VAL A 90 5.90 -0.31 -0.76
C VAL A 90 4.81 -1.37 -0.74
N LEU A 91 4.51 -1.92 -1.93
CA LEU A 91 3.49 -2.97 -2.08
C LEU A 91 4.09 -4.35 -1.83
N THR A 92 3.31 -5.23 -1.22
CA THR A 92 3.61 -6.66 -1.14
C THR A 92 2.34 -7.51 -1.14
N GLN A 93 2.40 -8.69 -1.74
CA GLN A 93 1.33 -9.68 -1.62
C GLN A 93 1.49 -10.45 -0.30
N CYS A 94 0.39 -10.93 0.29
CA CYS A 94 0.38 -11.80 1.48
C CYS A 94 0.99 -13.19 1.18
N ARG A 95 2.30 -13.22 0.95
CA ARG A 95 3.13 -14.43 0.78
C ARG A 95 4.43 -14.23 1.53
N ASP A 96 4.81 -15.19 2.35
CA ASP A 96 5.93 -15.09 3.29
C ASP A 96 7.21 -14.53 2.65
N HIS A 97 7.70 -15.16 1.59
CA HIS A 97 8.94 -14.75 0.92
C HIS A 97 8.86 -13.34 0.28
N LEU A 98 7.66 -12.87 -0.11
CA LEU A 98 7.48 -11.52 -0.65
C LEU A 98 7.47 -10.49 0.48
N ILE A 99 6.83 -10.80 1.59
CA ILE A 99 6.83 -9.95 2.77
C ILE A 99 8.24 -9.82 3.33
N GLU A 100 8.98 -10.94 3.48
CA GLU A 100 10.38 -10.95 3.94
C GLU A 100 11.26 -10.03 3.07
N ARG A 101 11.20 -10.18 1.73
CA ARG A 101 11.96 -9.33 0.81
C ARG A 101 11.53 -7.86 0.87
N THR A 102 10.27 -7.59 1.18
CA THR A 102 9.78 -6.21 1.36
C THR A 102 10.40 -5.57 2.59
N PHE A 103 10.49 -6.28 3.71
CA PHE A 103 11.17 -5.79 4.91
C PHE A 103 12.67 -5.59 4.69
N ASP A 104 13.32 -6.46 3.91
CA ASP A 104 14.71 -6.23 3.50
C ASP A 104 14.86 -4.94 2.68
N ALA A 105 13.90 -4.66 1.79
CA ALA A 105 13.93 -3.47 0.94
C ALA A 105 13.78 -2.15 1.72
N ILE A 106 12.99 -2.12 2.80
CA ILE A 106 12.74 -0.90 3.59
C ILE A 106 13.76 -0.68 4.73
N ARG A 107 14.64 -1.64 4.99
CA ARG A 107 15.62 -1.57 6.08
C ARG A 107 16.42 -0.27 6.03
N GLY A 108 16.50 0.43 7.16
CA GLY A 108 17.23 1.69 7.30
C GLY A 108 16.48 2.93 6.80
N SER A 109 15.24 2.80 6.31
CA SER A 109 14.39 3.98 6.13
C SER A 109 13.94 4.52 7.48
N LYS A 110 13.74 5.83 7.59
CA LYS A 110 13.22 6.46 8.82
C LYS A 110 11.78 6.01 9.09
N GLN A 111 10.96 5.98 8.06
CA GLN A 111 9.56 5.56 8.13
C GLN A 111 9.12 4.94 6.81
N ALA A 112 8.28 3.92 6.88
CA ALA A 112 7.75 3.23 5.70
C ALA A 112 6.33 2.72 5.93
N ILE A 113 5.49 2.74 4.90
CA ILE A 113 4.20 2.06 4.87
C ILE A 113 4.40 0.74 4.12
N VAL A 114 4.11 -0.38 4.77
CA VAL A 114 4.00 -1.69 4.13
C VAL A 114 2.55 -1.90 3.73
N HIS A 115 2.28 -1.72 2.44
CA HIS A 115 0.97 -1.95 1.84
C HIS A 115 0.88 -3.41 1.40
N PHE A 116 0.17 -4.22 2.16
CA PHE A 116 0.00 -5.63 1.85
C PHE A 116 -1.41 -5.96 1.39
N TYR A 117 -1.54 -6.94 0.51
CA TYR A 117 -2.82 -7.30 -0.10
C TYR A 117 -2.96 -8.80 -0.35
N ASN A 118 -4.19 -9.24 -0.48
CA ASN A 118 -4.54 -10.50 -1.10
C ASN A 118 -5.86 -10.38 -1.87
N SER A 119 -6.05 -11.27 -2.83
CA SER A 119 -7.25 -11.25 -3.68
C SER A 119 -8.47 -11.78 -2.94
N THR A 120 -9.57 -11.05 -2.99
CA THR A 120 -10.79 -11.33 -2.24
C THR A 120 -12.00 -11.65 -3.12
N SER A 121 -11.92 -11.41 -4.46
CA SER A 121 -13.05 -11.59 -5.37
C SER A 121 -13.57 -13.04 -5.43
N ILE A 122 -14.85 -13.19 -5.70
CA ILE A 122 -15.51 -14.49 -5.88
C ILE A 122 -14.77 -15.36 -6.91
N LEU A 123 -14.38 -14.75 -8.04
CA LEU A 123 -13.70 -15.48 -9.11
C LEU A 123 -12.36 -16.04 -8.64
N GLN A 124 -11.55 -15.21 -7.99
CA GLN A 124 -10.21 -15.61 -7.57
C GLN A 124 -10.25 -16.61 -6.41
N ARG A 125 -11.17 -16.46 -5.47
CA ARG A 125 -11.40 -17.48 -4.43
C ARG A 125 -11.67 -18.85 -5.04
N ARG A 126 -12.55 -18.93 -6.03
CA ARG A 126 -12.96 -20.19 -6.66
C ARG A 126 -11.91 -20.80 -7.60
N VAL A 127 -11.27 -19.96 -8.43
CA VAL A 127 -10.44 -20.44 -9.56
C VAL A 127 -8.96 -20.47 -9.21
N VAL A 128 -8.47 -19.46 -8.47
CA VAL A 128 -7.05 -19.34 -8.15
C VAL A 128 -6.69 -20.05 -6.85
N PHE A 129 -7.48 -19.79 -5.79
CA PHE A 129 -7.15 -20.31 -4.45
C PHE A 129 -7.87 -21.60 -4.12
N GLY A 130 -9.06 -21.86 -4.66
CA GLY A 130 -9.90 -22.98 -4.26
C GLY A 130 -10.36 -22.88 -2.79
N LEU A 131 -10.50 -21.66 -2.28
CA LEU A 131 -10.82 -21.35 -0.88
C LEU A 131 -12.15 -20.61 -0.77
N ASP A 132 -12.78 -20.76 0.38
CA ASP A 132 -13.91 -19.94 0.81
C ASP A 132 -13.45 -18.61 1.42
N GLN A 133 -14.39 -17.84 1.99
CA GLN A 133 -14.10 -16.55 2.62
C GLN A 133 -13.17 -16.72 3.83
N ASP A 134 -13.35 -17.74 4.64
CA ASP A 134 -12.52 -17.97 5.84
C ASP A 134 -11.08 -18.27 5.47
N GLY A 135 -10.84 -19.11 4.46
CA GLY A 135 -9.50 -19.39 3.96
C GLY A 135 -8.81 -18.15 3.37
N ILE A 136 -9.54 -17.20 2.80
CA ILE A 136 -8.99 -15.93 2.31
C ILE A 136 -8.65 -14.98 3.47
N VAL A 137 -9.48 -14.95 4.52
CA VAL A 137 -9.19 -14.22 5.76
C VAL A 137 -7.91 -14.76 6.40
N ASP A 138 -7.74 -16.08 6.47
CA ASP A 138 -6.54 -16.72 7.03
C ASP A 138 -5.26 -16.27 6.30
N ILE A 139 -5.29 -16.14 4.96
CA ILE A 139 -4.16 -15.62 4.19
C ILE A 139 -3.81 -14.18 4.62
N ALA A 140 -4.82 -13.32 4.75
CA ALA A 140 -4.62 -11.93 5.16
C ALA A 140 -4.04 -11.83 6.58
N LEU A 141 -4.60 -12.61 7.52
CA LEU A 141 -4.14 -12.64 8.91
C LEU A 141 -2.74 -13.21 9.07
N GLN A 142 -2.36 -14.24 8.30
CA GLN A 142 -1.00 -14.76 8.27
C GLN A 142 -0.03 -13.68 7.78
N GLY A 143 -0.37 -12.99 6.69
CA GLY A 143 0.42 -11.87 6.17
C GLY A 143 0.59 -10.76 7.21
N ALA A 144 -0.50 -10.33 7.84
CA ALA A 144 -0.47 -9.30 8.87
C ALA A 144 0.42 -9.68 10.07
N ARG A 145 0.27 -10.92 10.56
CA ARG A 145 1.10 -11.44 11.68
C ARG A 145 2.58 -11.53 11.31
N LEU A 146 2.89 -11.92 10.07
CA LEU A 146 4.27 -11.96 9.60
C LEU A 146 4.85 -10.55 9.48
N CYS A 147 4.09 -9.59 8.96
CA CYS A 147 4.50 -8.18 8.94
C CYS A 147 4.84 -7.68 10.33
N ARG A 148 3.96 -7.90 11.32
CA ARG A 148 4.21 -7.52 12.72
C ARG A 148 5.46 -8.19 13.31
N LYS A 149 5.71 -9.45 13.00
CA LYS A 149 6.93 -10.15 13.43
C LYS A 149 8.20 -9.58 12.80
N LEU A 150 8.15 -9.27 11.51
CA LEU A 150 9.32 -8.76 10.78
C LEU A 150 9.63 -7.29 11.11
N GLU A 151 8.68 -6.53 11.60
CA GLU A 151 8.89 -5.17 12.13
C GLU A 151 10.01 -5.17 13.20
N GLU A 152 10.09 -6.22 14.01
CA GLU A 152 11.16 -6.37 15.01
C GLU A 152 12.56 -6.48 14.39
N THR A 153 12.67 -6.81 13.10
CA THR A 153 13.95 -6.93 12.38
C THR A 153 14.45 -5.61 11.79
N VAL A 154 13.64 -4.56 11.84
CA VAL A 154 13.94 -3.21 11.34
C VAL A 154 13.67 -2.14 12.40
N PRO A 155 14.30 -2.25 13.58
CA PRO A 155 13.98 -1.42 14.75
C PRO A 155 14.28 0.08 14.54
N GLU A 156 15.04 0.42 13.50
CA GLU A 156 15.37 1.79 13.10
C GLU A 156 14.31 2.44 12.19
N THR A 157 13.29 1.66 11.78
CA THR A 157 12.25 2.11 10.84
C THR A 157 10.90 2.16 11.53
N ASP A 158 10.23 3.31 11.52
CA ASP A 158 8.84 3.42 11.93
C ASP A 158 7.96 2.81 10.84
N VAL A 159 7.39 1.63 11.10
CA VAL A 159 6.58 0.89 10.13
C VAL A 159 5.10 1.16 10.35
N PHE A 160 4.42 1.56 9.27
CA PHE A 160 2.97 1.69 9.19
C PHE A 160 2.41 0.64 8.24
N TYR A 161 1.13 0.32 8.37
CA TYR A 161 0.49 -0.72 7.58
C TYR A 161 -0.72 -0.19 6.82
N GLU A 162 -0.84 -0.65 5.59
CA GLU A 162 -2.05 -0.52 4.78
C GLU A 162 -2.44 -1.90 4.28
N TYR A 163 -3.72 -2.26 4.35
CA TYR A 163 -4.26 -3.50 3.80
C TYR A 163 -5.26 -3.20 2.70
N SER A 164 -5.17 -3.92 1.59
CA SER A 164 -6.13 -3.82 0.48
C SER A 164 -6.72 -5.18 0.10
N PRO A 165 -8.07 -5.30 0.05
CA PRO A 165 -8.73 -6.43 -0.59
C PRO A 165 -8.66 -6.29 -2.11
N GLU A 166 -7.74 -7.00 -2.77
CA GLU A 166 -7.56 -6.92 -4.21
C GLU A 166 -8.79 -7.43 -4.97
N SER A 167 -9.07 -6.80 -6.12
CA SER A 167 -10.25 -7.08 -6.94
C SER A 167 -11.56 -6.80 -6.19
N TYR A 168 -11.60 -5.68 -5.49
CA TYR A 168 -12.72 -5.24 -4.65
C TYR A 168 -14.06 -5.22 -5.40
N THR A 169 -14.09 -4.81 -6.67
CA THR A 169 -15.31 -4.76 -7.49
C THR A 169 -15.97 -6.13 -7.74
N GLY A 170 -15.21 -7.22 -7.56
CA GLY A 170 -15.70 -8.60 -7.62
C GLY A 170 -15.89 -9.25 -6.24
N THR A 171 -15.85 -8.47 -5.16
CA THR A 171 -15.93 -8.91 -3.77
C THR A 171 -17.26 -8.46 -3.18
N GLU A 172 -17.91 -9.31 -2.38
CA GLU A 172 -19.12 -8.93 -1.65
C GLU A 172 -18.80 -7.85 -0.61
N LEU A 173 -19.66 -6.84 -0.50
CA LEU A 173 -19.41 -5.69 0.40
C LEU A 173 -19.26 -6.11 1.87
N GLU A 174 -20.09 -7.03 2.32
CA GLU A 174 -20.06 -7.58 3.68
C GLU A 174 -18.75 -8.34 3.93
N PHE A 175 -18.26 -9.07 2.94
CA PHE A 175 -16.99 -9.79 3.05
C PHE A 175 -15.81 -8.82 3.04
N ALA A 176 -15.83 -7.79 2.19
CA ALA A 176 -14.79 -6.76 2.19
C ALA A 176 -14.71 -6.04 3.55
N ALA A 177 -15.86 -5.67 4.11
CA ALA A 177 -15.90 -5.06 5.44
C ALA A 177 -15.39 -6.01 6.53
N ARG A 178 -15.81 -7.29 6.48
CA ARG A 178 -15.36 -8.33 7.41
C ARG A 178 -13.83 -8.47 7.41
N ILE A 179 -13.24 -8.73 6.25
CA ILE A 179 -11.79 -9.00 6.16
C ILE A 179 -10.96 -7.78 6.57
N CYS A 180 -11.38 -6.56 6.19
CA CYS A 180 -10.70 -5.35 6.66
C CYS A 180 -10.76 -5.22 8.19
N ASN A 181 -11.92 -5.47 8.80
CA ASN A 181 -12.06 -5.38 10.26
C ASN A 181 -11.28 -6.48 11.02
N GLU A 182 -11.08 -7.66 10.41
CA GLU A 182 -10.30 -8.73 11.04
C GLU A 182 -8.78 -8.50 10.94
N VAL A 183 -8.32 -7.75 9.91
CA VAL A 183 -6.90 -7.45 9.70
C VAL A 183 -6.44 -6.25 10.53
N THR A 184 -7.31 -5.28 10.81
CA THR A 184 -7.00 -4.07 11.59
C THR A 184 -7.21 -4.27 13.08
#